data_5f3ddae638781ce688236d2911c42426
#
_entry.id   5f3ddae638781ce688236d2911c42426
#
_cell.length_a   1.000
_cell.length_b   1.000
_cell.length_c   1.000
_cell.angle_alpha   90.00
_cell.angle_beta   90.00
_cell.angle_gamma   90.00
#
_symmetry.space_group_name_H-M   'P 1'
#
loop_
_entity.id
_entity.type
_entity.pdbx_description
1 polymer ?
#
loop_
_entity_poly.entity_id
_entity_poly.type
_entity_poly.pdbx_seq_one_letter_code
_entity_poly.pdbx_strand_id
1 'polypeptide(L)'
;LKDDNAVNSFYKKFIKTTNYKRNTAIIEHSTISLHQIELLTKLFSKPKLKFIDAPVTGGEEGAKKGSLSVMVGGDKLNFNKSKKIISVYSNNCTHIGKLGSGQLAKFTNQILICGILYSISEAFQFSRKNKLDQNKIFNALKNGAASSWQFTNRYPTIVKNKFDFGFSTELMTKDLKYVLQHAKKLDLNLKLTRSVYEKYKKLQSTVYKNYDTSSLVKSLID
;
A
#
# COMPACT_ATOMS: atom_id res chain seq x y z
N LEU A 1 -4.15 -7.52 7.65
CA LEU A 1 -3.58 -8.87 7.45
C LEU A 1 -2.67 -8.89 6.22
N LYS A 2 -1.82 -9.93 6.11
CA LYS A 2 -0.74 -9.97 5.13
C LYS A 2 -1.23 -10.08 3.69
N ASP A 3 -2.17 -10.97 3.40
CA ASP A 3 -2.61 -11.32 2.05
C ASP A 3 -4.04 -11.89 2.02
N ASP A 4 -4.53 -12.23 0.82
CA ASP A 4 -5.85 -12.80 0.60
C ASP A 4 -6.09 -14.08 1.41
N ASN A 5 -5.08 -14.96 1.51
CA ASN A 5 -5.21 -16.22 2.24
C ASN A 5 -5.37 -15.99 3.74
N ALA A 6 -4.58 -15.09 4.31
CA ALA A 6 -4.68 -14.73 5.73
C ALA A 6 -6.03 -14.10 6.05
N VAL A 7 -6.50 -13.18 5.18
CA VAL A 7 -7.82 -12.53 5.32
C VAL A 7 -8.95 -13.55 5.21
N ASN A 8 -8.90 -14.42 4.21
CA ASN A 8 -9.93 -15.45 4.01
C ASN A 8 -10.00 -16.43 5.19
N SER A 9 -8.85 -16.91 5.67
CA SER A 9 -8.77 -17.81 6.82
C SER A 9 -9.31 -17.16 8.09
N PHE A 10 -8.93 -15.90 8.35
CA PHE A 10 -9.42 -15.14 9.49
C PHE A 10 -10.95 -15.01 9.47
N TYR A 11 -11.54 -14.54 8.38
CA TYR A 11 -12.98 -14.30 8.35
C TYR A 11 -13.81 -15.59 8.32
N LYS A 12 -13.32 -16.66 7.72
CA LYS A 12 -13.96 -17.97 7.82
C LYS A 12 -14.03 -18.47 9.26
N LYS A 13 -12.98 -18.25 10.05
CA LYS A 13 -12.95 -18.58 11.48
C LYS A 13 -13.85 -17.60 12.27
N PHE A 14 -13.73 -16.31 12.04
CA PHE A 14 -14.51 -15.26 12.70
C PHE A 14 -16.02 -15.54 12.65
N ILE A 15 -16.56 -15.83 11.47
CA ILE A 15 -18.00 -16.13 11.31
C ILE A 15 -18.46 -17.35 12.09
N LYS A 16 -17.59 -18.36 12.25
CA LYS A 16 -17.94 -19.61 12.96
C LYS A 16 -17.85 -19.48 14.49
N THR A 17 -16.95 -18.65 14.99
CA THR A 17 -16.56 -18.65 16.39
C THR A 17 -16.95 -17.39 17.16
N THR A 18 -17.32 -16.32 16.46
CA THR A 18 -17.62 -15.02 17.09
C THR A 18 -19.13 -14.83 17.20
N ASN A 19 -19.59 -14.51 18.40
CA ASN A 19 -20.96 -14.06 18.63
C ASN A 19 -21.05 -12.56 18.26
N TYR A 20 -21.50 -12.26 17.06
CA TYR A 20 -21.66 -10.89 16.56
C TYR A 20 -23.15 -10.52 16.43
N LYS A 21 -23.44 -9.25 16.65
CA LYS A 21 -24.80 -8.72 16.46
C LYS A 21 -25.09 -8.55 14.95
N ARG A 22 -26.35 -8.75 14.58
CA ARG A 22 -26.83 -8.42 13.24
C ARG A 22 -26.45 -6.95 12.91
N ASN A 23 -26.01 -6.70 11.68
CA ASN A 23 -25.53 -5.39 11.21
C ASN A 23 -24.20 -4.91 11.84
N THR A 24 -23.43 -5.78 12.47
CA THR A 24 -22.03 -5.46 12.83
C THR A 24 -21.29 -4.97 11.60
N ALA A 25 -20.57 -3.86 11.74
CA ALA A 25 -19.73 -3.32 10.67
C ALA A 25 -18.38 -4.04 10.62
N ILE A 26 -17.98 -4.45 9.43
CA ILE A 26 -16.66 -4.97 9.11
C ILE A 26 -15.93 -3.89 8.30
N ILE A 27 -14.82 -3.40 8.83
CA ILE A 27 -13.95 -2.41 8.18
C ILE A 27 -12.63 -3.13 7.85
N GLU A 28 -12.41 -3.47 6.58
CA GLU A 28 -11.23 -4.22 6.16
C GLU A 28 -10.14 -3.27 5.65
N HIS A 29 -9.04 -3.18 6.41
CA HIS A 29 -7.92 -2.31 6.12
C HIS A 29 -6.80 -2.97 5.31
N SER A 30 -6.82 -4.30 5.16
CA SER A 30 -5.77 -5.00 4.42
C SER A 30 -5.83 -4.66 2.93
N THR A 31 -4.66 -4.59 2.29
CA THR A 31 -4.59 -4.54 0.83
C THR A 31 -4.76 -5.96 0.29
N ILE A 32 -5.89 -6.19 -0.36
CA ILE A 32 -6.33 -7.48 -0.90
C ILE A 32 -6.76 -7.35 -2.36
N SER A 33 -6.87 -8.48 -3.04
CA SER A 33 -7.35 -8.49 -4.43
C SER A 33 -8.85 -8.19 -4.53
N LEU A 34 -9.29 -7.70 -5.69
CA LEU A 34 -10.74 -7.52 -5.93
C LEU A 34 -11.50 -8.85 -5.91
N HIS A 35 -10.84 -9.95 -6.30
CA HIS A 35 -11.42 -11.29 -6.15
C HIS A 35 -11.71 -11.63 -4.68
N GLN A 36 -10.79 -11.28 -3.77
CA GLN A 36 -11.00 -11.49 -2.33
C GLN A 36 -12.16 -10.62 -1.80
N ILE A 37 -12.33 -9.39 -2.31
CA ILE A 37 -13.52 -8.56 -1.98
C ILE A 37 -14.80 -9.28 -2.37
N GLU A 38 -14.88 -9.88 -3.56
CA GLU A 38 -16.04 -10.65 -4.01
C GLU A 38 -16.33 -11.86 -3.09
N LEU A 39 -15.29 -12.59 -2.70
CA LEU A 39 -15.41 -13.72 -1.77
C LEU A 39 -15.93 -13.28 -0.39
N LEU A 40 -15.39 -12.18 0.16
CA LEU A 40 -15.84 -11.63 1.44
C LEU A 40 -17.29 -11.11 1.36
N THR A 41 -17.67 -10.49 0.24
CA THR A 41 -19.05 -10.03 0.01
C THR A 41 -20.03 -11.19 0.10
N LYS A 42 -19.72 -12.32 -0.55
CA LYS A 42 -20.53 -13.54 -0.47
C LYS A 42 -20.54 -14.12 0.95
N LEU A 43 -19.38 -14.12 1.62
CA LEU A 43 -19.24 -14.65 2.97
C LEU A 43 -20.07 -13.85 3.99
N PHE A 44 -20.13 -12.53 3.87
CA PHE A 44 -20.82 -11.63 4.80
C PHE A 44 -22.32 -11.46 4.51
N SER A 45 -22.80 -11.92 3.35
CA SER A 45 -24.22 -11.76 2.96
C SER A 45 -25.18 -12.55 3.87
N LYS A 46 -24.86 -13.81 4.19
CA LYS A 46 -25.71 -14.67 5.05
C LYS A 46 -25.84 -14.14 6.47
N PRO A 47 -24.71 -13.80 7.18
CA PRO A 47 -24.79 -13.24 8.53
C PRO A 47 -25.28 -11.78 8.55
N LYS A 48 -25.59 -11.18 7.39
CA LYS A 48 -26.04 -9.78 7.25
C LYS A 48 -25.10 -8.76 7.90
N LEU A 49 -23.78 -9.00 7.77
CA LEU A 49 -22.74 -8.07 8.20
C LEU A 49 -22.64 -6.90 7.22
N LYS A 50 -22.29 -5.73 7.74
CA LYS A 50 -22.07 -4.52 6.94
C LYS A 50 -20.58 -4.41 6.60
N PHE A 51 -20.23 -4.56 5.34
CA PHE A 51 -18.84 -4.63 4.87
C PHE A 51 -18.45 -3.40 4.07
N ILE A 52 -17.28 -2.85 4.39
CA ILE A 52 -16.58 -1.83 3.61
C ILE A 52 -15.09 -2.23 3.49
N ASP A 53 -14.51 -1.99 2.33
CA ASP A 53 -13.07 -2.04 2.13
C ASP A 53 -12.48 -0.66 2.39
N ALA A 54 -11.47 -0.59 3.23
CA ALA A 54 -10.94 0.67 3.75
C ALA A 54 -9.40 0.65 3.86
N PRO A 55 -8.67 0.27 2.79
CA PRO A 55 -7.22 0.26 2.84
C PRO A 55 -6.65 1.64 3.17
N VAL A 56 -5.43 1.62 3.72
CA VAL A 56 -4.80 2.80 4.31
C VAL A 56 -3.49 3.16 3.61
N THR A 57 -3.10 4.43 3.73
CA THR A 57 -1.76 4.92 3.43
C THR A 57 -1.29 5.87 4.53
N GLY A 58 0.03 6.08 4.64
CA GLY A 58 0.67 6.83 5.74
C GLY A 58 1.74 6.01 6.47
N GLY A 59 1.82 4.68 6.19
CA GLY A 59 2.82 3.79 6.75
C GLY A 59 2.72 3.62 8.27
N GLU A 60 3.79 3.07 8.86
CA GLU A 60 3.89 2.84 10.30
C GLU A 60 3.82 4.15 11.10
N GLU A 61 4.46 5.21 10.62
CA GLU A 61 4.44 6.54 11.25
C GLU A 61 3.04 7.13 11.30
N GLY A 62 2.29 7.02 10.19
CA GLY A 62 0.90 7.47 10.14
C GLY A 62 0.00 6.69 11.09
N ALA A 63 0.23 5.38 11.23
CA ALA A 63 -0.50 4.53 12.18
C ALA A 63 -0.20 4.93 13.64
N LYS A 64 1.08 5.08 14.00
CA LYS A 64 1.49 5.50 15.35
C LYS A 64 0.96 6.86 15.74
N LYS A 65 0.87 7.80 14.80
CA LYS A 65 0.38 9.17 15.03
C LYS A 65 -1.13 9.33 14.90
N GLY A 66 -1.86 8.28 14.54
CA GLY A 66 -3.29 8.36 14.24
C GLY A 66 -3.60 9.27 13.03
N SER A 67 -2.69 9.38 12.07
CA SER A 67 -2.76 10.32 10.94
C SER A 67 -2.83 9.63 9.57
N LEU A 68 -3.38 8.43 9.53
CA LEU A 68 -3.56 7.68 8.28
C LEU A 68 -4.50 8.41 7.31
N SER A 69 -4.33 8.12 6.02
CA SER A 69 -5.35 8.40 5.01
C SER A 69 -6.04 7.09 4.64
N VAL A 70 -7.38 7.06 4.72
CA VAL A 70 -8.21 5.88 4.51
C VAL A 70 -9.05 6.06 3.26
N MET A 71 -8.95 5.11 2.33
CA MET A 71 -9.68 5.08 1.06
C MET A 71 -10.82 4.08 1.17
N VAL A 72 -12.07 4.54 1.23
CA VAL A 72 -13.21 3.68 1.56
C VAL A 72 -14.05 3.34 0.33
N GLY A 73 -14.23 2.05 0.09
CA GLY A 73 -15.21 1.49 -0.83
C GLY A 73 -16.36 0.83 -0.09
N GLY A 74 -17.58 1.02 -0.59
CA GLY A 74 -18.77 0.41 -0.03
C GLY A 74 -20.00 1.30 -0.05
N ASP A 75 -21.06 0.84 0.57
CA ASP A 75 -22.31 1.58 0.70
C ASP A 75 -22.12 2.88 1.51
N LYS A 76 -22.73 3.96 1.04
CA LYS A 76 -22.60 5.30 1.64
C LYS A 76 -23.10 5.38 3.08
N LEU A 77 -24.14 4.64 3.42
CA LEU A 77 -24.67 4.61 4.80
C LEU A 77 -23.68 3.89 5.73
N ASN A 78 -23.08 2.78 5.27
CA ASN A 78 -22.06 2.06 6.01
C ASN A 78 -20.79 2.91 6.19
N PHE A 79 -20.37 3.63 5.15
CA PHE A 79 -19.29 4.61 5.24
C PHE A 79 -19.58 5.67 6.32
N ASN A 80 -20.74 6.33 6.27
CA ASN A 80 -21.09 7.40 7.21
C ASN A 80 -21.10 6.91 8.66
N LYS A 81 -21.58 5.68 8.92
CA LYS A 81 -21.54 5.05 10.25
C LYS A 81 -20.11 4.73 10.70
N SER A 82 -19.27 4.26 9.79
CA SER A 82 -17.88 3.87 10.10
C SER A 82 -16.95 5.07 10.19
N LYS A 83 -17.26 6.20 9.56
CA LYS A 83 -16.41 7.39 9.50
C LYS A 83 -16.00 7.89 10.89
N LYS A 84 -16.93 7.90 11.88
CA LYS A 84 -16.63 8.32 13.27
C LYS A 84 -15.56 7.44 13.91
N ILE A 85 -15.57 6.14 13.64
CA ILE A 85 -14.57 5.21 14.17
C ILE A 85 -13.24 5.42 13.45
N ILE A 86 -13.27 5.52 12.11
CA ILE A 86 -12.08 5.70 11.28
C ILE A 86 -11.36 7.02 11.60
N SER A 87 -12.10 8.10 11.89
CA SER A 87 -11.51 9.41 12.21
C SER A 87 -10.69 9.44 13.51
N VAL A 88 -10.79 8.43 14.37
CA VAL A 88 -9.96 8.33 15.57
C VAL A 88 -8.48 8.06 15.27
N TYR A 89 -8.21 7.38 14.13
CA TYR A 89 -6.85 6.99 13.72
C TYR A 89 -6.47 7.48 12.32
N SER A 90 -7.22 8.42 11.77
CA SER A 90 -6.96 8.97 10.45
C SER A 90 -7.22 10.47 10.36
N ASN A 91 -6.35 11.18 9.63
CA ASN A 91 -6.56 12.60 9.29
C ASN A 91 -7.45 12.78 8.05
N ASN A 92 -7.50 11.75 7.20
CA ASN A 92 -8.29 11.78 5.97
C ASN A 92 -9.02 10.46 5.78
N CYS A 93 -10.34 10.54 5.56
CA CYS A 93 -11.19 9.40 5.30
C CYS A 93 -12.13 9.72 4.13
N THR A 94 -11.83 9.16 2.96
CA THR A 94 -12.51 9.50 1.70
C THR A 94 -13.33 8.31 1.21
N HIS A 95 -14.62 8.55 0.94
CA HIS A 95 -15.47 7.58 0.25
C HIS A 95 -15.19 7.64 -1.26
N ILE A 96 -14.58 6.60 -1.80
CA ILE A 96 -14.17 6.52 -3.21
C ILE A 96 -15.32 6.08 -4.11
N GLY A 97 -16.15 5.15 -3.62
CA GLY A 97 -17.25 4.62 -4.42
C GLY A 97 -17.81 3.30 -3.88
N LYS A 98 -18.33 2.46 -4.76
CA LYS A 98 -18.85 1.13 -4.41
C LYS A 98 -17.78 0.23 -3.81
N LEU A 99 -18.21 -0.88 -3.24
CA LEU A 99 -17.32 -1.90 -2.65
C LEU A 99 -16.24 -2.33 -3.66
N GLY A 100 -14.99 -2.38 -3.18
CA GLY A 100 -13.78 -2.59 -3.99
C GLY A 100 -13.12 -1.29 -4.50
N SER A 101 -13.82 -0.14 -4.46
CA SER A 101 -13.23 1.13 -4.90
C SER A 101 -12.11 1.61 -3.99
N GLY A 102 -12.13 1.29 -2.70
CA GLY A 102 -11.03 1.54 -1.78
C GLY A 102 -9.77 0.79 -2.19
N GLN A 103 -9.90 -0.49 -2.56
CA GLN A 103 -8.76 -1.27 -3.07
C GLN A 103 -8.22 -0.70 -4.38
N LEU A 104 -9.07 -0.26 -5.31
CA LEU A 104 -8.63 0.38 -6.55
C LEU A 104 -7.87 1.69 -6.28
N ALA A 105 -8.34 2.50 -5.35
CA ALA A 105 -7.61 3.70 -4.91
C ALA A 105 -6.26 3.33 -4.27
N LYS A 106 -6.20 2.25 -3.47
CA LYS A 106 -4.94 1.73 -2.94
C LYS A 106 -4.01 1.23 -4.04
N PHE A 107 -4.51 0.56 -5.06
CA PHE A 107 -3.71 0.14 -6.21
C PHE A 107 -3.10 1.35 -6.94
N THR A 108 -3.88 2.41 -7.14
CA THR A 108 -3.39 3.68 -7.69
C THR A 108 -2.27 4.27 -6.83
N ASN A 109 -2.45 4.30 -5.50
CA ASN A 109 -1.41 4.72 -4.57
C ASN A 109 -0.12 3.89 -4.69
N GLN A 110 -0.23 2.56 -4.84
CA GLN A 110 0.95 1.68 -4.95
C GLN A 110 1.68 1.87 -6.31
N ILE A 111 0.96 2.14 -7.38
CA ILE A 111 1.55 2.53 -8.68
C ILE A 111 2.40 3.81 -8.51
N LEU A 112 1.85 4.84 -7.86
CA LEU A 112 2.57 6.09 -7.63
C LEU A 112 3.80 5.88 -6.74
N ILE A 113 3.66 5.18 -5.61
CA ILE A 113 4.78 4.92 -4.68
C ILE A 113 5.90 4.17 -5.38
N CYS A 114 5.61 3.10 -6.10
CA CYS A 114 6.64 2.29 -6.75
C CYS A 114 7.37 3.08 -7.85
N GLY A 115 6.65 3.89 -8.62
CA GLY A 115 7.24 4.75 -9.65
C GLY A 115 8.15 5.82 -9.06
N ILE A 116 7.69 6.50 -8.00
CA ILE A 116 8.49 7.52 -7.29
C ILE A 116 9.76 6.91 -6.69
N LEU A 117 9.66 5.77 -6.01
CA LEU A 117 10.83 5.09 -5.42
C LEU A 117 11.82 4.61 -6.48
N TYR A 118 11.31 4.17 -7.63
CA TYR A 118 12.18 3.77 -8.74
C TYR A 118 12.95 4.98 -9.29
N SER A 119 12.27 6.11 -9.54
CA SER A 119 12.92 7.35 -9.99
C SER A 119 13.93 7.88 -8.98
N ILE A 120 13.61 7.81 -7.68
CA ILE A 120 14.55 8.17 -6.60
C ILE A 120 15.79 7.27 -6.64
N SER A 121 15.61 5.97 -6.87
CA SER A 121 16.71 5.01 -6.91
C SER A 121 17.65 5.26 -8.11
N GLU A 122 17.10 5.56 -9.29
CA GLU A 122 17.88 5.94 -10.48
C GLU A 122 18.62 7.27 -10.27
N ALA A 123 17.91 8.29 -9.76
CA ALA A 123 18.51 9.61 -9.48
C ALA A 123 19.65 9.51 -8.46
N PHE A 124 19.48 8.69 -7.41
CA PHE A 124 20.55 8.41 -6.44
C PHE A 124 21.76 7.76 -7.11
N GLN A 125 21.56 6.75 -7.95
CA GLN A 125 22.66 6.09 -8.66
C GLN A 125 23.36 7.04 -9.64
N PHE A 126 22.58 7.81 -10.40
CA PHE A 126 23.12 8.81 -11.32
C PHE A 126 24.01 9.83 -10.58
N SER A 127 23.50 10.44 -9.52
CA SER A 127 24.24 11.43 -8.75
C SER A 127 25.49 10.83 -8.08
N ARG A 128 25.41 9.59 -7.57
CA ARG A 128 26.52 8.86 -6.95
C ARG A 128 27.63 8.55 -7.96
N LYS A 129 27.28 8.08 -9.15
CA LYS A 129 28.26 7.79 -10.23
C LYS A 129 28.94 9.06 -10.72
N ASN A 130 28.26 10.20 -10.68
CA ASN A 130 28.84 11.50 -10.95
C ASN A 130 29.60 12.12 -9.75
N LYS A 131 29.80 11.36 -8.65
CA LYS A 131 30.52 11.79 -7.45
C LYS A 131 29.95 13.06 -6.79
N LEU A 132 28.64 13.30 -6.96
CA LEU A 132 27.97 14.45 -6.33
C LEU A 132 27.72 14.17 -4.84
N ASP A 133 27.82 15.21 -4.02
CA ASP A 133 27.48 15.14 -2.60
C ASP A 133 25.97 14.91 -2.42
N GLN A 134 25.60 13.77 -1.88
CA GLN A 134 24.21 13.33 -1.75
C GLN A 134 23.39 14.22 -0.81
N ASN A 135 24.02 14.81 0.23
CA ASN A 135 23.34 15.72 1.14
C ASN A 135 23.06 17.07 0.46
N LYS A 136 23.98 17.56 -0.39
CA LYS A 136 23.76 18.77 -1.18
C LYS A 136 22.65 18.55 -2.22
N ILE A 137 22.62 17.41 -2.91
CA ILE A 137 21.53 17.03 -3.83
C ILE A 137 20.19 17.01 -3.09
N PHE A 138 20.11 16.33 -1.94
CA PHE A 138 18.89 16.31 -1.13
C PHE A 138 18.43 17.74 -0.77
N ASN A 139 19.32 18.58 -0.25
CA ASN A 139 18.98 19.94 0.16
C ASN A 139 18.54 20.83 -1.01
N ALA A 140 19.13 20.65 -2.19
CA ALA A 140 18.75 21.40 -3.39
C ALA A 140 17.37 21.02 -3.93
N LEU A 141 16.96 19.74 -3.79
CA LEU A 141 15.77 19.21 -4.46
C LEU A 141 14.55 19.04 -3.54
N LYS A 142 14.73 18.95 -2.21
CA LYS A 142 13.66 18.61 -1.26
C LYS A 142 12.44 19.55 -1.27
N ASN A 143 12.62 20.80 -1.72
CA ASN A 143 11.55 21.81 -1.81
C ASN A 143 11.17 22.14 -3.26
N GLY A 144 11.76 21.48 -4.25
CA GLY A 144 11.50 21.72 -5.67
C GLY A 144 10.38 20.83 -6.22
N ALA A 145 10.08 21.00 -7.50
CA ALA A 145 9.03 20.28 -8.21
C ALA A 145 9.21 18.74 -8.23
N ALA A 146 10.45 18.25 -8.12
CA ALA A 146 10.76 16.81 -8.03
C ALA A 146 10.57 16.24 -6.62
N SER A 147 10.16 17.05 -5.64
CA SER A 147 9.95 16.60 -4.26
C SER A 147 8.72 15.72 -4.14
N SER A 148 8.75 14.84 -3.15
CA SER A 148 7.63 14.02 -2.72
C SER A 148 7.85 13.59 -1.27
N TRP A 149 6.80 13.09 -0.59
CA TRP A 149 6.98 12.49 0.73
C TRP A 149 8.03 11.36 0.69
N GLN A 150 8.04 10.56 -0.37
CA GLN A 150 9.05 9.50 -0.54
C GLN A 150 10.47 10.09 -0.70
N PHE A 151 10.64 11.15 -1.48
CA PHE A 151 11.93 11.79 -1.62
C PHE A 151 12.42 12.35 -0.28
N THR A 152 11.59 13.13 0.42
CA THR A 152 11.98 13.78 1.67
C THR A 152 12.27 12.81 2.81
N ASN A 153 11.57 11.65 2.85
CA ASN A 153 11.70 10.69 3.94
C ASN A 153 12.55 9.44 3.60
N ARG A 154 12.75 9.12 2.33
CA ARG A 154 13.48 7.91 1.92
C ARG A 154 14.85 8.19 1.29
N TYR A 155 15.02 9.32 0.58
CA TYR A 155 16.35 9.66 0.03
C TYR A 155 17.45 9.74 1.12
N PRO A 156 17.23 10.41 2.28
CA PRO A 156 18.23 10.43 3.35
C PRO A 156 18.54 9.03 3.94
N THR A 157 17.56 8.13 3.99
CA THR A 157 17.77 6.78 4.49
C THR A 157 18.52 5.90 3.48
N ILE A 158 18.28 6.10 2.17
CA ILE A 158 19.05 5.49 1.08
C ILE A 158 20.52 5.92 1.17
N VAL A 159 20.79 7.21 1.34
CA VAL A 159 22.16 7.74 1.51
C VAL A 159 22.87 7.07 2.70
N LYS A 160 22.16 6.88 3.81
CA LYS A 160 22.67 6.24 5.04
C LYS A 160 22.67 4.71 4.97
N ASN A 161 22.20 4.12 3.87
CA ASN A 161 22.03 2.66 3.71
C ASN A 161 21.16 2.00 4.82
N LYS A 162 20.10 2.70 5.29
CA LYS A 162 19.20 2.23 6.35
C LYS A 162 17.82 1.90 5.77
N PHE A 163 17.34 0.67 6.00
CA PHE A 163 16.09 0.15 5.43
C PHE A 163 15.28 -0.71 6.41
N ASP A 164 15.66 -0.81 7.66
CA ASP A 164 15.07 -1.65 8.72
C ASP A 164 13.83 -1.04 9.38
N PHE A 165 12.94 -0.48 8.55
CA PHE A 165 11.70 0.19 8.98
C PHE A 165 10.65 0.19 7.86
N GLY A 166 9.48 0.74 8.15
CA GLY A 166 8.48 1.13 7.15
C GLY A 166 7.72 -0.04 6.54
N PHE A 167 7.55 -0.02 5.22
CA PHE A 167 6.72 -0.96 4.47
C PHE A 167 7.58 -1.92 3.65
N SER A 168 7.49 -3.23 3.94
CA SER A 168 8.40 -4.22 3.39
C SER A 168 8.28 -4.41 1.87
N THR A 169 9.40 -4.80 1.24
CA THR A 169 9.41 -5.15 -0.18
C THR A 169 8.52 -6.36 -0.47
N GLU A 170 8.35 -7.29 0.48
CA GLU A 170 7.45 -8.43 0.35
C GLU A 170 6.00 -7.97 0.16
N LEU A 171 5.53 -7.06 1.01
CA LEU A 171 4.18 -6.53 0.93
C LEU A 171 3.97 -5.68 -0.33
N MET A 172 4.97 -4.89 -0.74
CA MET A 172 4.90 -4.14 -1.99
C MET A 172 4.85 -5.08 -3.20
N THR A 173 5.64 -6.15 -3.22
CA THR A 173 5.60 -7.17 -4.28
C THR A 173 4.20 -7.78 -4.40
N LYS A 174 3.59 -8.12 -3.27
CA LYS A 174 2.20 -8.62 -3.24
C LYS A 174 1.22 -7.58 -3.79
N ASP A 175 1.31 -6.33 -3.35
CA ASP A 175 0.40 -5.26 -3.78
C ASP A 175 0.52 -5.01 -5.29
N LEU A 176 1.74 -4.92 -5.83
CA LEU A 176 1.96 -4.76 -7.27
C LEU A 176 1.49 -5.96 -8.08
N LYS A 177 1.57 -7.18 -7.52
CA LYS A 177 0.96 -8.37 -8.16
C LYS A 177 -0.54 -8.19 -8.34
N TYR A 178 -1.26 -7.71 -7.31
CA TYR A 178 -2.70 -7.44 -7.42
C TYR A 178 -3.01 -6.34 -8.44
N VAL A 179 -2.22 -5.26 -8.44
CA VAL A 179 -2.31 -4.19 -9.44
C VAL A 179 -2.19 -4.76 -10.87
N LEU A 180 -1.14 -5.52 -11.14
CA LEU A 180 -0.87 -6.08 -12.48
C LEU A 180 -1.91 -7.13 -12.91
N GLN A 181 -2.41 -7.93 -11.97
CA GLN A 181 -3.51 -8.85 -12.23
C GLN A 181 -4.80 -8.11 -12.63
N HIS A 182 -5.10 -7.00 -11.97
CA HIS A 182 -6.27 -6.19 -12.29
C HIS A 182 -6.07 -5.42 -13.61
N ALA A 183 -4.90 -4.83 -13.84
CA ALA A 183 -4.55 -4.15 -15.09
C ALA A 183 -4.70 -5.09 -16.31
N LYS A 184 -4.30 -6.37 -16.18
CA LYS A 184 -4.50 -7.37 -17.24
C LYS A 184 -5.97 -7.57 -17.60
N LYS A 185 -6.88 -7.54 -16.62
CA LYS A 185 -8.35 -7.65 -16.87
C LYS A 185 -8.92 -6.44 -17.62
N LEU A 186 -8.24 -5.30 -17.56
CA LEU A 186 -8.62 -4.05 -18.22
C LEU A 186 -7.84 -3.81 -19.53
N ASP A 187 -7.03 -4.77 -19.95
CA ASP A 187 -6.10 -4.63 -21.08
C ASP A 187 -5.15 -3.41 -20.95
N LEU A 188 -4.77 -3.06 -19.73
CA LEU A 188 -3.84 -1.97 -19.45
C LEU A 188 -2.40 -2.45 -19.36
N ASN A 189 -1.51 -1.85 -20.13
CA ASN A 189 -0.08 -2.14 -20.10
C ASN A 189 0.67 -1.14 -19.21
N LEU A 190 0.83 -1.49 -17.93
CA LEU A 190 1.57 -0.69 -16.94
C LEU A 190 3.07 -1.03 -16.98
N LYS A 191 3.79 -0.57 -18.03
CA LYS A 191 5.19 -0.91 -18.30
C LYS A 191 6.13 -0.63 -17.12
N LEU A 192 6.08 0.59 -16.55
CA LEU A 192 6.91 0.98 -15.41
C LEU A 192 6.61 0.10 -14.19
N THR A 193 5.33 -0.03 -13.82
CA THR A 193 4.90 -0.84 -12.67
C THR A 193 5.36 -2.28 -12.79
N ARG A 194 5.29 -2.87 -14.00
CA ARG A 194 5.79 -4.23 -14.28
C ARG A 194 7.30 -4.32 -14.10
N SER A 195 8.05 -3.38 -14.64
CA SER A 195 9.51 -3.34 -14.48
C SER A 195 9.92 -3.27 -13.00
N VAL A 196 9.26 -2.41 -12.23
CA VAL A 196 9.53 -2.27 -10.78
C VAL A 196 9.09 -3.52 -10.00
N TYR A 197 7.96 -4.12 -10.37
CA TYR A 197 7.53 -5.40 -9.77
C TYR A 197 8.57 -6.50 -9.94
N GLU A 198 9.15 -6.67 -11.13
CA GLU A 198 10.18 -7.69 -11.37
C GLU A 198 11.46 -7.42 -10.55
N LYS A 199 11.81 -6.15 -10.32
CA LYS A 199 12.92 -5.78 -9.43
C LYS A 199 12.63 -6.15 -7.97
N TYR A 200 11.45 -5.79 -7.45
CA TYR A 200 11.04 -6.21 -6.11
C TYR A 200 10.99 -7.73 -5.96
N LYS A 201 10.52 -8.44 -7.00
CA LYS A 201 10.48 -9.90 -7.01
C LYS A 201 11.88 -10.52 -6.86
N LYS A 202 12.90 -9.95 -7.49
CA LYS A 202 14.30 -10.38 -7.31
C LYS A 202 14.78 -10.18 -5.86
N LEU A 203 14.34 -9.13 -5.18
CA LEU A 203 14.70 -8.89 -3.79
C LEU A 203 14.10 -9.91 -2.80
N GLN A 204 13.05 -10.67 -3.21
CA GLN A 204 12.41 -11.67 -2.33
C GLN A 204 13.33 -12.83 -1.96
N SER A 205 14.37 -13.11 -2.74
CA SER A 205 15.40 -14.13 -2.44
C SER A 205 16.59 -13.59 -1.67
N THR A 206 16.54 -12.35 -1.21
CA THR A 206 17.62 -11.66 -0.49
C THR A 206 17.20 -11.21 0.90
N VAL A 207 18.13 -10.69 1.68
CA VAL A 207 17.86 -10.08 3.00
C VAL A 207 16.89 -8.89 2.92
N TYR A 208 16.78 -8.26 1.74
CA TYR A 208 15.92 -7.10 1.53
C TYR A 208 14.43 -7.42 1.46
N LYS A 209 14.03 -8.69 1.51
CA LYS A 209 12.62 -9.11 1.54
C LYS A 209 11.80 -8.39 2.61
N ASN A 210 12.36 -8.26 3.81
CA ASN A 210 11.69 -7.67 4.97
C ASN A 210 12.01 -6.19 5.18
N TYR A 211 12.82 -5.59 4.30
CA TYR A 211 13.24 -4.20 4.41
C TYR A 211 12.27 -3.24 3.72
N ASP A 212 12.33 -1.96 4.09
CA ASP A 212 11.52 -0.90 3.50
C ASP A 212 11.61 -0.89 1.97
N THR A 213 10.53 -0.51 1.33
CA THR A 213 10.40 -0.43 -0.14
C THR A 213 11.49 0.41 -0.80
N SER A 214 12.11 1.35 -0.09
CA SER A 214 13.25 2.14 -0.59
C SER A 214 14.51 1.31 -0.81
N SER A 215 14.59 0.08 -0.24
CA SER A 215 15.66 -0.87 -0.57
C SER A 215 15.62 -1.34 -2.03
N LEU A 216 14.62 -0.93 -2.81
CA LEU A 216 14.58 -1.07 -4.28
C LEU A 216 15.87 -0.58 -4.95
N VAL A 217 16.51 0.44 -4.38
CA VAL A 217 17.82 0.94 -4.86
C VAL A 217 18.86 -0.17 -4.97
N LYS A 218 18.79 -1.21 -4.13
CA LYS A 218 19.71 -2.37 -4.15
C LYS A 218 19.55 -3.24 -5.40
N SER A 219 18.40 -3.18 -6.06
CA SER A 219 18.20 -3.88 -7.34
C SER A 219 18.80 -3.14 -8.55
N LEU A 220 19.39 -1.98 -8.33
CA LEU A 220 20.01 -1.12 -9.36
C LEU A 220 21.51 -0.91 -9.09
N ILE A 221 22.02 -1.41 -7.96
CA ILE A 221 23.44 -1.38 -7.62
C ILE A 221 24.00 -2.74 -8.03
N ASP A 222 24.88 -2.74 -9.00
CA ASP A 222 25.75 -3.87 -9.34
C ASP A 222 26.88 -4.00 -8.31
#